data_f051907abb8380f7907951c891f455ab
#
_entry.id   f051907abb8380f7907951c891f455ab
#
_cell.length_a   1.000
_cell.length_b   1.000
_cell.length_c   1.000
_cell.angle_alpha   90.00
_cell.angle_beta   90.00
_cell.angle_gamma   90.00
#
_symmetry.space_group_name_H-M   'P 1'
#
loop_
_entity.id
_entity.type
_entity.pdbx_description
1 polymer ?
#
loop_
_entity_poly.entity_id
_entity_poly.type
_entity_poly.pdbx_seq_one_letter_code
_entity_poly.pdbx_strand_id
1 'polypeptide(L)'
;MIELPNDIRRRIEAPTFWYVATVNPDGSPHVSPMWVGLQGDLLLFNTSVGRIKERNLRHDPRVCLSHADPDDPYDRVQIHGRAVRFVEGPEADRNMDELARVYRGSEGYEWLLPGERRVMVLIEPDRARRVTGVEPLPAGAPGAAS
;
A
#
# COMPACT_ATOMS: atom_id res chain seq x y z
N MET A 1 7.77 -6.22 13.24
CA MET A 1 8.00 -5.87 11.82
C MET A 1 8.77 -7.00 11.14
N ILE A 2 8.39 -7.34 9.93
CA ILE A 2 9.10 -8.31 9.11
C ILE A 2 10.01 -7.59 8.10
N GLU A 3 11.01 -8.29 7.61
CA GLU A 3 11.77 -7.89 6.43
C GLU A 3 11.07 -8.41 5.18
N LEU A 4 10.82 -7.53 4.21
CA LEU A 4 10.14 -7.92 2.98
C LEU A 4 11.11 -8.69 2.06
N PRO A 5 10.68 -9.86 1.53
CA PRO A 5 11.48 -10.57 0.53
C PRO A 5 11.77 -9.73 -0.72
N ASN A 6 12.91 -9.99 -1.37
CA ASN A 6 13.34 -9.21 -2.52
C ASN A 6 12.37 -9.23 -3.69
N ASP A 7 11.70 -10.34 -3.94
CA ASP A 7 10.69 -10.45 -4.99
C ASP A 7 9.47 -9.54 -4.74
N ILE A 8 9.05 -9.43 -3.48
CA ILE A 8 7.98 -8.53 -3.06
C ILE A 8 8.46 -7.07 -3.15
N ARG A 9 9.68 -6.78 -2.71
CA ARG A 9 10.26 -5.43 -2.82
C ARG A 9 10.26 -4.94 -4.27
N ARG A 10 10.73 -5.76 -5.20
CA ARG A 10 10.73 -5.43 -6.62
C ARG A 10 9.32 -5.14 -7.15
N ARG A 11 8.34 -5.87 -6.67
CA ARG A 11 6.94 -5.66 -7.06
C ARG A 11 6.39 -4.32 -6.56
N ILE A 12 6.77 -3.92 -5.35
CA ILE A 12 6.39 -2.62 -4.79
C ILE A 12 7.06 -1.47 -5.56
N GLU A 13 8.30 -1.66 -5.97
CA GLU A 13 9.07 -0.64 -6.71
C GLU A 13 8.64 -0.50 -8.17
N ALA A 14 7.91 -1.45 -8.72
CA ALA A 14 7.37 -1.36 -10.07
C ALA A 14 6.20 -0.36 -10.15
N PRO A 15 6.02 0.33 -11.29
CA PRO A 15 4.97 1.36 -11.42
C PRO A 15 3.59 0.75 -11.67
N THR A 16 3.15 -0.11 -10.79
CA THR A 16 1.85 -0.78 -10.84
C THR A 16 1.06 -0.51 -9.56
N PHE A 17 -0.26 -0.31 -9.70
CA PHE A 17 -1.11 0.09 -8.58
C PHE A 17 -1.30 -1.03 -7.59
N TRP A 18 -1.31 -0.65 -6.31
CA TRP A 18 -1.69 -1.51 -5.21
C TRP A 18 -3.03 -1.06 -4.65
N TYR A 19 -3.88 -2.02 -4.28
CA TYR A 19 -5.10 -1.72 -3.53
C TYR A 19 -4.77 -1.60 -2.06
N VAL A 20 -5.18 -0.49 -1.45
CA VAL A 20 -4.93 -0.19 -0.04
C VAL A 20 -6.26 -0.21 0.70
N ALA A 21 -6.41 -1.12 1.64
CA ALA A 21 -7.60 -1.29 2.46
C ALA A 21 -7.37 -0.76 3.87
N THR A 22 -8.30 0.03 4.35
CA THR A 22 -8.31 0.62 5.71
C THR A 22 -9.68 0.41 6.35
N VAL A 23 -9.80 0.72 7.63
CA VAL A 23 -11.03 0.52 8.41
C VAL A 23 -11.68 1.86 8.69
N ASN A 24 -12.94 2.02 8.24
CA ASN A 24 -13.74 3.19 8.55
C ASN A 24 -14.12 3.22 10.05
N PRO A 25 -14.47 4.39 10.62
CA PRO A 25 -14.85 4.49 12.04
C PRO A 25 -15.99 3.58 12.47
N ASP A 26 -16.90 3.23 11.56
CA ASP A 26 -18.02 2.30 11.83
C ASP A 26 -17.61 0.83 11.69
N GLY A 27 -16.33 0.54 11.41
CA GLY A 27 -15.82 -0.82 11.22
C GLY A 27 -15.94 -1.34 9.79
N SER A 28 -16.60 -0.63 8.88
CA SER A 28 -16.69 -1.07 7.49
C SER A 28 -15.36 -0.87 6.78
N PRO A 29 -15.02 -1.73 5.79
CA PRO A 29 -13.77 -1.60 5.05
C PRO A 29 -13.86 -0.51 3.97
N HIS A 30 -12.72 0.14 3.72
CA HIS A 30 -12.52 1.06 2.60
C HIS A 30 -11.32 0.60 1.79
N VAL A 31 -11.42 0.59 0.47
CA VAL A 31 -10.32 0.20 -0.42
C VAL A 31 -10.22 1.17 -1.60
N SER A 32 -8.99 1.48 -1.98
CA SER A 32 -8.70 2.30 -3.17
C SER A 32 -7.36 1.92 -3.79
N PRO A 33 -7.20 2.04 -5.13
CA PRO A 33 -5.92 1.84 -5.78
C PRO A 33 -4.98 3.02 -5.53
N MET A 34 -3.72 2.73 -5.26
CA MET A 34 -2.73 3.73 -4.88
C MET A 34 -1.37 3.46 -5.52
N TRP A 35 -0.61 4.54 -5.69
CA TRP A 35 0.83 4.44 -5.89
C TRP A 35 1.47 4.12 -4.54
N VAL A 36 2.39 3.17 -4.54
CA VAL A 36 3.12 2.77 -3.32
C VAL A 36 4.62 2.78 -3.56
N GLY A 37 5.38 2.85 -2.49
CA GLY A 37 6.82 2.81 -2.54
C GLY A 37 7.41 2.25 -1.26
N LEU A 38 8.73 2.35 -1.14
CA LEU A 38 9.50 1.87 0.00
C LEU A 38 10.38 2.98 0.55
N GLN A 39 10.53 2.98 1.87
CA GLN A 39 11.56 3.73 2.57
C GLN A 39 12.23 2.76 3.53
N GLY A 40 13.42 2.24 3.16
CA GLY A 40 14.03 1.14 3.91
C GLY A 40 13.13 -0.09 3.88
N ASP A 41 12.78 -0.60 5.04
CA ASP A 41 11.88 -1.74 5.20
C ASP A 41 10.41 -1.34 5.41
N LEU A 42 10.10 -0.06 5.36
CA LEU A 42 8.74 0.45 5.48
C LEU A 42 8.11 0.63 4.10
N LEU A 43 6.84 0.24 3.98
CA LEU A 43 6.05 0.65 2.83
C LEU A 43 5.59 2.09 3.03
N LEU A 44 5.29 2.74 1.92
CA LEU A 44 4.69 4.06 1.98
C LEU A 44 3.66 4.27 0.87
N PHE A 45 2.74 5.15 1.13
CA PHE A 45 1.95 5.81 0.12
C PHE A 45 1.80 7.29 0.49
N ASN A 46 1.35 8.08 -0.47
CA ASN A 46 1.18 9.51 -0.29
C ASN A 46 -0.26 9.88 -0.62
N THR A 47 -0.85 10.71 0.22
CA THR A 47 -2.24 11.14 0.06
C THR A 47 -2.38 12.58 0.59
N SER A 48 -3.61 13.09 0.59
CA SER A 48 -3.90 14.41 1.16
C SER A 48 -4.47 14.28 2.56
N VAL A 49 -4.10 15.19 3.42
CA VAL A 49 -4.73 15.34 4.73
C VAL A 49 -6.24 15.53 4.55
N GLY A 50 -7.03 14.77 5.26
CA GLY A 50 -8.50 14.81 5.21
C GLY A 50 -9.15 13.76 4.30
N ARG A 51 -8.38 13.07 3.47
CA ARG A 51 -8.93 11.95 2.69
C ARG A 51 -9.28 10.77 3.58
N ILE A 52 -10.20 9.93 3.13
CA ILE A 52 -10.75 8.83 3.92
C ILE A 52 -9.67 7.93 4.50
N LYS A 53 -8.71 7.47 3.68
CA LYS A 53 -7.67 6.54 4.14
C LYS A 53 -6.71 7.17 5.16
N GLU A 54 -6.41 8.46 5.02
CA GLU A 54 -5.58 9.16 5.99
C GLU A 54 -6.29 9.27 7.34
N ARG A 55 -7.54 9.68 7.33
CA ARG A 55 -8.36 9.77 8.55
C ARG A 55 -8.56 8.39 9.19
N ASN A 56 -8.83 7.38 8.39
CA ASN A 56 -8.99 6.01 8.88
C ASN A 56 -7.73 5.53 9.60
N LEU A 57 -6.55 5.72 9.00
CA LEU A 57 -5.29 5.22 9.58
C LEU A 57 -4.87 5.97 10.84
N ARG A 58 -5.26 7.23 10.98
CA ARG A 58 -5.05 7.96 12.24
C ARG A 58 -5.94 7.43 13.37
N HIS A 59 -7.10 6.90 13.04
CA HIS A 59 -8.05 6.33 13.99
C HIS A 59 -7.75 4.85 14.28
N ASP A 60 -7.49 4.06 13.24
CA ASP A 60 -7.16 2.64 13.31
C ASP A 60 -5.99 2.37 12.37
N PRO A 61 -4.80 2.05 12.91
CA PRO A 61 -3.58 1.95 12.08
C PRO A 61 -3.52 0.70 11.19
N ARG A 62 -4.45 -0.23 11.31
CA ARG A 62 -4.44 -1.47 10.52
C ARG A 62 -4.65 -1.17 9.05
N VAL A 63 -3.82 -1.79 8.22
CA VAL A 63 -3.85 -1.61 6.77
C VAL A 63 -3.52 -2.93 6.07
N CYS A 64 -4.16 -3.15 4.93
CA CYS A 64 -3.83 -4.28 4.06
C CYS A 64 -3.60 -3.75 2.65
N LEU A 65 -2.53 -4.24 2.01
CA LEU A 65 -2.21 -3.90 0.64
C LEU A 65 -2.26 -5.17 -0.21
N SER A 66 -2.83 -5.06 -1.40
CA SER A 66 -2.97 -6.19 -2.32
C SER A 66 -2.56 -5.79 -3.73
N HIS A 67 -1.85 -6.68 -4.41
CA HIS A 67 -1.37 -6.49 -5.77
C HIS A 67 -1.52 -7.77 -6.57
N ALA A 68 -2.10 -7.66 -7.76
CA ALA A 68 -2.09 -8.71 -8.77
C ALA A 68 -1.16 -8.27 -9.90
N ASP A 69 -0.30 -9.18 -10.37
CA ASP A 69 0.58 -8.91 -11.50
C ASP A 69 -0.29 -8.60 -12.73
N PRO A 70 -0.10 -7.44 -13.40
CA PRO A 70 -0.91 -7.09 -14.58
C PRO A 70 -0.79 -8.09 -15.73
N ASP A 71 0.36 -8.77 -15.87
CA ASP A 71 0.60 -9.76 -16.92
C ASP A 71 0.14 -11.16 -16.52
N ASP A 72 0.07 -11.46 -15.23
CA ASP A 72 -0.42 -12.72 -14.67
C ASP A 72 -1.17 -12.47 -13.37
N PRO A 73 -2.50 -12.24 -13.41
CA PRO A 73 -3.27 -11.91 -12.20
C PRO A 73 -3.32 -13.02 -11.15
N TYR A 74 -2.94 -14.25 -11.52
CA TYR A 74 -2.81 -15.35 -10.56
C TYR A 74 -1.54 -15.26 -9.73
N ASP A 75 -0.60 -14.39 -10.09
CA ASP A 75 0.57 -14.06 -9.28
C ASP A 75 0.25 -12.80 -8.49
N ARG A 76 0.00 -12.97 -7.20
CA ARG A 76 -0.49 -11.90 -6.35
C ARG A 76 0.21 -11.85 -5.01
N VAL A 77 0.23 -10.67 -4.42
CA VAL A 77 0.82 -10.41 -3.11
C VAL A 77 -0.21 -9.73 -2.21
N GLN A 78 -0.21 -10.11 -0.95
CA GLN A 78 -0.99 -9.45 0.09
C GLN A 78 -0.06 -9.14 1.26
N ILE A 79 -0.12 -7.90 1.74
CA ILE A 79 0.69 -7.43 2.86
C ILE A 79 -0.24 -6.84 3.92
N HIS A 80 -0.11 -7.32 5.15
CA HIS A 80 -0.75 -6.74 6.32
C HIS A 80 0.26 -5.94 7.10
N GLY A 81 -0.15 -4.78 7.58
CA GLY A 81 0.73 -3.93 8.35
C GLY A 81 -0.02 -2.89 9.15
N ARG A 82 0.73 -1.93 9.67
CA ARG A 82 0.19 -0.83 10.46
C ARG A 82 0.86 0.47 10.08
N ALA A 83 0.07 1.54 9.97
CA ALA A 83 0.60 2.88 9.82
C ALA A 83 1.32 3.28 11.11
N VAL A 84 2.59 3.68 10.98
CA VAL A 84 3.44 4.03 12.12
C VAL A 84 3.88 5.49 12.13
N ARG A 85 3.84 6.15 10.97
CA ARG A 85 4.21 7.57 10.87
C ARG A 85 3.44 8.28 9.78
N PHE A 86 3.12 9.54 10.06
CA PHE A 86 2.49 10.47 9.11
C PHE A 86 3.42 11.67 8.98
N VAL A 87 3.96 11.87 7.79
CA VAL A 87 4.95 12.92 7.52
C VAL A 87 4.35 13.94 6.56
N GLU A 88 4.26 15.19 7.01
CA GLU A 88 3.80 16.32 6.21
C GLU A 88 4.98 17.23 5.84
N GLY A 89 4.71 18.26 5.07
CA GLY A 89 5.69 19.29 4.71
C GLY A 89 6.59 18.88 3.54
N PRO A 90 7.79 19.48 3.44
CA PRO A 90 8.66 19.30 2.27
C PRO A 90 9.03 17.85 1.95
N GLU A 91 9.19 17.00 2.96
CA GLU A 91 9.49 15.58 2.77
C GLU A 91 8.33 14.85 2.07
N ALA A 92 7.10 15.12 2.47
CA ALA A 92 5.92 14.55 1.82
C ALA A 92 5.77 15.05 0.39
N ASP A 93 6.04 16.31 0.14
CA ASP A 93 5.97 16.90 -1.19
C ASP A 93 7.02 16.28 -2.13
N ARG A 94 8.25 16.11 -1.66
CA ARG A 94 9.31 15.44 -2.43
C ARG A 94 8.95 13.98 -2.72
N ASN A 95 8.41 13.27 -1.74
CA ASN A 95 7.97 11.90 -1.92
C ASN A 95 6.88 11.79 -2.98
N MET A 96 5.93 12.72 -2.99
CA MET A 96 4.87 12.73 -4.00
C MET A 96 5.46 12.93 -5.41
N ASP A 97 6.43 13.81 -5.56
CA ASP A 97 7.12 14.04 -6.83
C ASP A 97 7.90 12.79 -7.28
N GLU A 98 8.55 12.10 -6.36
CA GLU A 98 9.26 10.84 -6.65
C GLU A 98 8.30 9.76 -7.14
N LEU A 99 7.16 9.59 -6.48
CA LEU A 99 6.14 8.64 -6.91
C LEU A 99 5.60 8.99 -8.30
N ALA A 100 5.38 10.26 -8.59
CA ALA A 100 4.93 10.70 -9.90
C ALA A 100 5.96 10.38 -10.99
N ARG A 101 7.25 10.51 -10.70
CA ARG A 101 8.32 10.12 -11.63
C ARG A 101 8.26 8.63 -11.94
N VAL A 102 8.10 7.79 -10.92
CA VAL A 102 8.07 6.33 -11.07
C VAL A 102 6.81 5.89 -11.83
N TYR A 103 5.66 6.39 -11.44
CA TYR A 103 4.36 5.90 -11.96
C TYR A 103 3.94 6.55 -13.27
N ARG A 104 4.37 7.79 -13.54
CA ARG A 104 3.95 8.54 -14.71
C ARG A 104 5.08 8.99 -15.62
N GLY A 105 6.34 8.90 -15.17
CA GLY A 105 7.47 9.44 -15.90
C GLY A 105 7.49 10.97 -15.96
N SER A 106 6.70 11.66 -15.15
CA SER A 106 6.67 13.13 -15.08
C SER A 106 7.81 13.65 -14.21
N GLU A 107 8.13 14.94 -14.32
CA GLU A 107 9.17 15.56 -13.50
C GLU A 107 8.73 15.71 -12.04
N GLY A 108 7.41 15.81 -11.80
CA GLY A 108 6.84 15.94 -10.48
C GLY A 108 5.33 15.73 -10.52
N TYR A 109 4.69 15.89 -9.38
CA TYR A 109 3.23 15.73 -9.26
C TYR A 109 2.51 16.96 -9.80
N GLU A 110 1.67 16.75 -10.82
CA GLU A 110 1.05 17.84 -11.59
C GLU A 110 -0.39 18.16 -11.14
N TRP A 111 -0.97 17.37 -10.24
CA TRP A 111 -2.40 17.47 -9.88
C TRP A 111 -2.66 18.02 -8.49
N LEU A 112 -1.70 18.77 -7.94
CA LEU A 112 -1.86 19.38 -6.62
C LEU A 112 -2.98 20.42 -6.65
N LEU A 113 -3.96 20.28 -5.76
CA LEU A 113 -5.07 21.22 -5.64
C LEU A 113 -4.66 22.40 -4.73
N PRO A 114 -5.25 23.60 -4.95
CA PRO A 114 -5.00 24.74 -4.08
C PRO A 114 -5.33 24.42 -2.63
N GLY A 115 -4.39 24.72 -1.71
CA GLY A 115 -4.54 24.46 -0.29
C GLY A 115 -4.38 23.01 0.14
N GLU A 116 -4.14 22.10 -0.78
CA GLU A 116 -3.93 20.69 -0.48
C GLU A 116 -2.64 20.49 0.30
N ARG A 117 -2.72 19.72 1.38
CA ARG A 117 -1.56 19.31 2.16
C ARG A 117 -1.32 17.82 1.94
N ARG A 118 -0.15 17.50 1.42
CA ARG A 118 0.24 16.10 1.21
C ARG A 118 0.74 15.49 2.51
N VAL A 119 0.53 14.19 2.65
CA VAL A 119 1.03 13.40 3.77
C VAL A 119 1.57 12.07 3.26
N MET A 120 2.80 11.76 3.64
CA MET A 120 3.41 10.46 3.42
C MET A 120 3.08 9.57 4.61
N VAL A 121 2.43 8.45 4.35
CA VAL A 121 2.09 7.47 5.38
C VAL A 121 3.09 6.32 5.31
N LEU A 122 3.79 6.07 6.41
CA LEU A 122 4.75 4.98 6.52
C LEU A 122 4.09 3.80 7.23
N ILE A 123 4.27 2.61 6.65
CA ILE A 123 3.61 1.38 7.08
C ILE A 123 4.67 0.35 7.44
N GLU A 124 4.54 -0.19 8.64
CA GLU A 124 5.34 -1.31 9.11
C GLU A 124 4.67 -2.62 8.69
N PRO A 125 5.30 -3.44 7.83
CA PRO A 125 4.71 -4.71 7.43
C PRO A 125 4.81 -5.75 8.56
N ASP A 126 3.71 -6.45 8.82
CA ASP A 126 3.63 -7.52 9.82
C ASP A 126 3.60 -8.91 9.17
N ARG A 127 2.98 -9.03 8.00
CA ARG A 127 2.90 -10.25 7.21
C ARG A 127 2.93 -9.91 5.74
N ALA A 128 3.64 -10.72 4.95
CA ALA A 128 3.65 -10.61 3.50
C ALA A 128 3.52 -12.00 2.90
N ARG A 129 2.67 -12.14 1.90
CA ARG A 129 2.36 -13.42 1.28
C ARG A 129 2.25 -13.26 -0.22
N ARG A 130 2.98 -14.09 -0.95
CA ARG A 130 2.85 -14.22 -2.40
C ARG A 130 2.24 -15.56 -2.73
N VAL A 131 1.24 -15.57 -3.61
CA VAL A 131 0.58 -16.78 -4.08
C VAL A 131 0.58 -16.78 -5.60
N THR A 132 0.97 -17.90 -6.19
CA THR A 132 0.88 -18.13 -7.64
C THR A 132 -0.11 -19.27 -7.91
N GLY A 133 -0.93 -19.10 -8.94
CA GLY A 133 -1.95 -20.10 -9.28
C GLY A 133 -3.11 -20.13 -8.29
N VAL A 134 -3.59 -21.34 -7.98
CA VAL A 134 -4.71 -21.54 -7.06
C VAL A 134 -4.19 -21.67 -5.62
N GLU A 135 -4.79 -20.92 -4.73
CA GLU A 135 -4.44 -20.97 -3.31
C GLU A 135 -4.90 -22.30 -2.70
N PRO A 136 -4.03 -23.01 -1.94
CA PRO A 136 -4.45 -24.22 -1.23
C PRO A 136 -5.55 -23.93 -0.24
N LEU A 137 -6.45 -24.88 -0.07
CA LEU A 137 -7.49 -24.78 0.94
C LEU A 137 -6.88 -24.81 2.35
N PRO A 138 -7.38 -23.99 3.28
CA PRO A 138 -6.89 -24.02 4.66
C PRO A 138 -7.23 -25.37 5.31
N ALA A 139 -6.41 -25.75 6.28
CA ALA A 139 -6.63 -26.98 7.04
C ALA A 139 -8.03 -27.00 7.64
N GLY A 140 -8.71 -28.15 7.51
CA GLY A 140 -10.08 -28.32 8.01
C GLY A 140 -11.19 -27.84 7.08
N ALA A 141 -10.85 -27.18 5.96
CA ALA A 141 -11.85 -26.82 4.96
C ALA A 141 -12.34 -28.06 4.19
N PRO A 142 -13.61 -28.10 3.76
CA PRO A 142 -14.09 -29.20 2.89
C PRO A 142 -13.23 -29.27 1.61
N GLY A 143 -12.68 -30.46 1.30
CA GLY A 143 -11.81 -30.65 0.15
C GLY A 143 -10.34 -30.34 0.42
N ALA A 144 -9.98 -29.90 1.62
CA ALA A 144 -8.57 -29.72 1.97
C ALA A 144 -7.86 -31.07 2.07
N ALA A 145 -6.54 -31.08 1.69
CA ALA A 145 -5.72 -32.28 1.87
C ALA A 145 -5.57 -32.59 3.36
N SER A 146 -5.66 -33.90 3.70
CA SER A 146 -5.49 -34.38 5.07
C SER A 146 -4.02 -34.57 5.42
#